data_f0cc8f91cbcd8685e8b382fccbf2f1b2
#
_entry.id   f0cc8f91cbcd8685e8b382fccbf2f1b2
#
_cell.length_a   1.000
_cell.length_b   1.000
_cell.length_c   1.000
_cell.angle_alpha   90.00
_cell.angle_beta   90.00
_cell.angle_gamma   90.00
#
_symmetry.space_group_name_H-M   'P 1'
#
loop_
_entity.id
_entity.type
_entity.pdbx_description
1 polymer ?
#
loop_
_entity_poly.entity_id
_entity_poly.type
_entity_poly.pdbx_seq_one_letter_code
_entity_poly.pdbx_strand_id
1 'polypeptide(L)'
;FAQKPIFTSAKTKAATVYFSGAELSQTTSVHLPVGTSEIVIKNVADYLNESTVQIGAPNSLTVLSVQFTQNYISEYEIDESNPVIKRVRDSITYVQKEIKKIQIDKYSHQQTIEMLDQNKAVGGANSGLNVSELIKLVDYYKAKRTELDNAIVTLSERETKWNKTLTVLNNKLVINTQKEDKSSKGKLILQVMNEIAGNVNLDVTYITNSASWQPFYDLRAENINSPINLMYKAKVIQSTGIDWKKVKLTLSSGNPNQNNVAPLLQAWFLRY
;
A
#
# COMPACT_ATOMS: atom_id res chain seq x y z
N PHE A 1 -17.28 18.13 -5.04
CA PHE A 1 -16.95 16.85 -4.36
C PHE A 1 -15.64 16.35 -4.95
N ALA A 2 -14.60 16.20 -4.14
CA ALA A 2 -13.36 15.58 -4.57
C ALA A 2 -13.65 14.13 -4.99
N GLN A 3 -13.36 13.78 -6.22
CA GLN A 3 -13.56 12.43 -6.72
C GLN A 3 -12.50 11.52 -6.08
N LYS A 4 -12.90 10.32 -5.62
CA LYS A 4 -11.98 9.34 -5.02
C LYS A 4 -10.89 8.96 -6.04
N PRO A 5 -9.58 9.05 -5.71
CA PRO A 5 -8.50 8.66 -6.61
C PRO A 5 -8.59 7.18 -7.00
N ILE A 6 -8.25 6.86 -8.23
CA ILE A 6 -8.22 5.49 -8.75
C ILE A 6 -6.77 5.00 -8.76
N PHE A 7 -6.48 3.95 -8.00
CA PHE A 7 -5.13 3.39 -7.88
C PHE A 7 -4.88 2.29 -8.89
N THR A 8 -3.71 2.31 -9.53
CA THR A 8 -3.22 1.24 -10.39
C THR A 8 -1.71 1.05 -10.20
N SER A 9 -1.17 -0.08 -10.63
CA SER A 9 0.26 -0.40 -10.52
C SER A 9 0.88 -0.61 -11.89
N ALA A 10 1.96 0.10 -12.17
CA ALA A 10 2.68 -0.03 -13.44
C ALA A 10 3.56 -1.29 -13.46
N LYS A 11 3.67 -1.89 -14.64
CA LYS A 11 4.51 -3.04 -14.95
C LYS A 11 5.61 -2.64 -15.90
N THR A 12 6.88 -2.84 -15.54
CA THR A 12 8.01 -2.55 -16.41
C THR A 12 8.05 -3.54 -17.58
N LYS A 13 8.02 -3.02 -18.80
CA LYS A 13 8.14 -3.79 -20.05
C LYS A 13 9.56 -3.77 -20.62
N ALA A 14 10.16 -2.59 -20.64
CA ALA A 14 11.49 -2.40 -21.21
C ALA A 14 12.31 -1.41 -20.38
N ALA A 15 13.62 -1.57 -20.42
CA ALA A 15 14.59 -0.66 -19.85
C ALA A 15 15.74 -0.45 -20.83
N THR A 16 15.98 0.78 -21.25
CA THR A 16 17.17 1.18 -21.98
C THR A 16 18.12 1.84 -21.00
N VAL A 17 19.23 1.16 -20.70
CA VAL A 17 20.22 1.63 -19.72
C VAL A 17 21.38 2.31 -20.44
N TYR A 18 21.72 3.49 -19.96
CA TYR A 18 22.82 4.33 -20.46
C TYR A 18 24.01 4.27 -19.48
N PHE A 19 25.13 4.88 -19.85
CA PHE A 19 26.25 5.04 -18.92
C PHE A 19 25.86 5.84 -17.66
N SER A 20 24.88 6.75 -17.80
CA SER A 20 24.32 7.51 -16.68
C SER A 20 22.82 7.63 -16.90
N GLY A 21 22.07 6.83 -16.12
CA GLY A 21 20.60 6.81 -16.20
C GLY A 21 20.02 5.63 -16.98
N ALA A 22 18.70 5.53 -16.94
CA ALA A 22 17.94 4.59 -17.74
C ALA A 22 16.58 5.18 -18.14
N GLU A 23 16.14 4.86 -19.35
CA GLU A 23 14.77 5.07 -19.79
C GLU A 23 13.96 3.81 -19.47
N LEU A 24 12.86 3.98 -18.77
CA LEU A 24 11.94 2.90 -18.40
C LEU A 24 10.63 3.04 -19.14
N SER A 25 10.19 1.95 -19.75
CA SER A 25 8.86 1.84 -20.36
C SER A 25 8.01 0.88 -19.55
N GLN A 26 6.92 1.39 -19.03
CA GLN A 26 5.96 0.67 -18.18
C GLN A 26 4.58 0.70 -18.80
N THR A 27 3.71 -0.22 -18.40
CA THR A 27 2.31 -0.24 -18.80
C THR A 27 1.42 -0.50 -17.59
N THR A 28 0.24 0.05 -17.60
CA THR A 28 -0.80 -0.23 -16.62
C THR A 28 -2.17 -0.22 -17.27
N SER A 29 -3.15 -0.86 -16.63
CA SER A 29 -4.55 -0.83 -17.04
C SER A 29 -5.39 -0.34 -15.88
N VAL A 30 -6.35 0.52 -16.17
CA VAL A 30 -7.22 1.14 -15.17
C VAL A 30 -8.64 1.21 -15.71
N HIS A 31 -9.63 0.95 -14.85
CA HIS A 31 -11.04 1.12 -15.19
C HIS A 31 -11.48 2.55 -14.86
N LEU A 32 -11.93 3.29 -15.87
CA LEU A 32 -12.32 4.69 -15.72
C LEU A 32 -13.80 4.91 -16.04
N PRO A 33 -14.51 5.73 -15.26
CA PRO A 33 -15.83 6.26 -15.63
C PRO A 33 -15.68 7.33 -16.72
N VAL A 34 -16.79 7.78 -17.26
CA VAL A 34 -16.84 8.98 -18.12
C VAL A 34 -16.61 10.23 -17.26
N GLY A 35 -15.88 11.19 -17.79
CA GLY A 35 -15.57 12.47 -17.14
C GLY A 35 -14.16 12.52 -16.56
N THR A 36 -13.93 13.50 -15.68
CA THR A 36 -12.64 13.71 -15.03
C THR A 36 -12.38 12.71 -13.93
N SER A 37 -11.16 12.20 -13.85
CA SER A 37 -10.71 11.29 -12.78
C SER A 37 -9.26 11.57 -12.40
N GLU A 38 -8.92 11.30 -11.15
CA GLU A 38 -7.55 11.26 -10.67
C GLU A 38 -7.05 9.81 -10.65
N ILE A 39 -5.93 9.54 -11.30
CA ILE A 39 -5.29 8.23 -11.33
C ILE A 39 -3.97 8.32 -10.58
N VAL A 40 -3.75 7.41 -9.64
CA VAL A 40 -2.47 7.25 -8.93
C VAL A 40 -1.80 5.97 -9.40
N ILE A 41 -0.72 6.12 -10.17
CA ILE A 41 0.08 5.00 -10.69
C ILE A 41 1.20 4.70 -9.71
N LYS A 42 1.16 3.51 -9.12
CA LYS A 42 2.18 2.96 -8.22
C LYS A 42 3.25 2.18 -9.01
N ASN A 43 4.32 1.76 -8.30
CA ASN A 43 5.43 0.99 -8.86
C ASN A 43 6.18 1.73 -9.97
N VAL A 44 6.38 3.02 -9.77
CA VAL A 44 7.23 3.90 -10.57
C VAL A 44 8.57 4.07 -9.85
N ALA A 45 9.65 4.36 -10.55
CA ALA A 45 10.98 4.51 -9.92
C ALA A 45 10.95 5.53 -8.78
N ASP A 46 11.73 5.26 -7.70
CA ASP A 46 11.80 6.15 -6.52
C ASP A 46 12.23 7.57 -6.90
N TYR A 47 13.08 7.70 -7.91
CA TYR A 47 13.54 8.98 -8.45
C TYR A 47 13.46 8.94 -9.98
N LEU A 48 12.83 9.93 -10.56
CA LEU A 48 12.76 10.14 -12.00
C LEU A 48 12.86 11.61 -12.34
N ASN A 49 13.20 11.89 -13.60
CA ASN A 49 13.13 13.24 -14.13
C ASN A 49 11.70 13.51 -14.63
N GLU A 50 10.96 14.35 -13.89
CA GLU A 50 9.55 14.63 -14.15
C GLU A 50 9.32 15.23 -15.53
N SER A 51 10.25 16.04 -16.01
CA SER A 51 10.17 16.65 -17.36
C SER A 51 10.25 15.65 -18.51
N THR A 52 10.69 14.42 -18.23
CA THR A 52 10.81 13.34 -19.23
C THR A 52 9.63 12.37 -19.22
N VAL A 53 8.67 12.57 -18.31
CA VAL A 53 7.51 11.69 -18.22
C VAL A 53 6.62 11.85 -19.45
N GLN A 54 6.37 10.74 -20.11
CA GLN A 54 5.45 10.66 -21.26
C GLN A 54 4.39 9.61 -20.96
N ILE A 55 3.14 9.98 -21.20
CA ILE A 55 1.98 9.11 -21.01
C ILE A 55 1.36 8.83 -22.37
N GLY A 56 1.43 7.57 -22.81
CA GLY A 56 0.69 7.06 -23.96
C GLY A 56 -0.71 6.64 -23.51
N ALA A 57 -1.73 7.19 -24.14
CA ALA A 57 -3.13 6.90 -23.84
C ALA A 57 -3.93 6.74 -25.15
N PRO A 58 -5.07 6.02 -25.14
CA PRO A 58 -5.95 5.96 -26.32
C PRO A 58 -6.64 7.32 -26.57
N ASN A 59 -7.13 7.52 -27.79
CA ASN A 59 -7.75 8.79 -28.21
C ASN A 59 -8.97 9.22 -27.37
N SER A 60 -9.63 8.27 -26.68
CA SER A 60 -10.76 8.53 -25.79
C SER A 60 -10.36 9.06 -24.42
N LEU A 61 -9.06 9.17 -24.14
CA LEU A 61 -8.54 9.67 -22.86
C LEU A 61 -7.61 10.86 -23.09
N THR A 62 -7.95 11.99 -22.48
CA THR A 62 -7.11 13.19 -22.47
C THR A 62 -6.40 13.29 -21.12
N VAL A 63 -5.07 13.34 -21.12
CA VAL A 63 -4.26 13.60 -19.92
C VAL A 63 -4.16 15.11 -19.72
N LEU A 64 -4.69 15.61 -18.61
CA LEU A 64 -4.75 17.04 -18.27
C LEU A 64 -3.50 17.49 -17.52
N SER A 65 -3.00 16.66 -16.60
CA SER A 65 -1.77 16.92 -15.86
C SER A 65 -1.10 15.62 -15.41
N VAL A 66 0.21 15.69 -15.20
CA VAL A 66 1.05 14.63 -14.65
C VAL A 66 1.92 15.24 -13.57
N GLN A 67 1.98 14.61 -12.41
CA GLN A 67 2.80 15.02 -11.28
C GLN A 67 3.50 13.80 -10.67
N PHE A 68 4.77 13.92 -10.37
CA PHE A 68 5.53 12.91 -9.64
C PHE A 68 5.57 13.23 -8.14
N THR A 69 5.46 12.21 -7.30
CA THR A 69 5.62 12.34 -5.85
C THR A 69 6.14 11.06 -5.22
N GLN A 70 6.86 11.19 -4.11
CA GLN A 70 7.27 10.08 -3.25
C GLN A 70 6.44 10.00 -1.96
N ASN A 71 5.75 11.07 -1.62
CA ASN A 71 5.05 11.24 -0.36
C ASN A 71 3.54 11.41 -0.56
N TYR A 72 2.96 10.63 -1.47
CA TYR A 72 1.52 10.63 -1.65
C TYR A 72 0.85 10.01 -0.42
N ILE A 73 0.17 10.84 0.36
CA ILE A 73 -0.63 10.41 1.51
C ILE A 73 -2.09 10.56 1.11
N SER A 74 -2.81 9.46 1.04
CA SER A 74 -4.25 9.47 0.84
C SER A 74 -4.90 8.54 1.85
N GLU A 75 -5.97 8.99 2.47
CA GLU A 75 -6.83 8.15 3.30
C GLU A 75 -7.49 7.02 2.48
N TYR A 76 -7.51 7.16 1.15
CA TYR A 76 -8.00 6.16 0.19
C TYR A 76 -6.93 5.16 -0.29
N GLU A 77 -5.67 5.33 0.11
CA GLU A 77 -4.57 4.42 -0.21
C GLU A 77 -4.62 3.11 0.60
N ILE A 78 -5.70 2.88 1.28
CA ILE A 78 -6.01 1.57 1.84
C ILE A 78 -6.09 0.60 0.66
N ASP A 79 -5.05 -0.22 0.52
CA ASP A 79 -4.92 -1.14 -0.60
C ASP A 79 -5.97 -2.25 -0.54
N GLU A 80 -7.19 -1.91 -0.92
CA GLU A 80 -8.27 -2.89 -1.13
C GLU A 80 -8.02 -3.75 -2.39
N SER A 81 -6.99 -3.45 -3.17
CA SER A 81 -6.65 -4.18 -4.39
C SER A 81 -6.07 -5.56 -4.10
N ASN A 82 -5.45 -5.77 -2.92
CA ASN A 82 -4.98 -7.07 -2.52
C ASN A 82 -6.08 -7.85 -1.76
N PRO A 83 -6.68 -8.89 -2.37
CA PRO A 83 -7.77 -9.64 -1.76
C PRO A 83 -7.38 -10.34 -0.45
N VAL A 84 -6.08 -10.58 -0.23
CA VAL A 84 -5.56 -11.16 1.03
C VAL A 84 -5.59 -10.13 2.15
N ILE A 85 -5.11 -8.91 1.88
CA ILE A 85 -5.12 -7.81 2.86
C ILE A 85 -6.56 -7.42 3.20
N LYS A 86 -7.42 -7.31 2.19
CA LYS A 86 -8.84 -7.03 2.40
C LYS A 86 -9.49 -8.05 3.34
N ARG A 87 -9.31 -9.36 3.10
CA ARG A 87 -9.84 -10.42 3.98
C ARG A 87 -9.30 -10.33 5.40
N VAL A 88 -8.02 -9.99 5.58
CA VAL A 88 -7.44 -9.83 6.92
C VAL A 88 -8.06 -8.62 7.64
N ARG A 89 -8.24 -7.48 6.96
CA ARG A 89 -8.89 -6.29 7.53
C ARG A 89 -10.37 -6.53 7.87
N ASP A 90 -11.12 -7.17 6.98
CA ASP A 90 -12.50 -7.55 7.24
C ASP A 90 -12.60 -8.46 8.49
N SER A 91 -11.65 -9.41 8.63
CA SER A 91 -11.55 -10.28 9.80
C SER A 91 -11.21 -9.49 11.07
N ILE A 92 -10.31 -8.51 11.01
CA ILE A 92 -9.97 -7.62 12.13
C ILE A 92 -11.22 -6.85 12.57
N THR A 93 -11.93 -6.23 11.64
CA THR A 93 -13.17 -5.47 11.90
C THR A 93 -14.23 -6.35 12.57
N TYR A 94 -14.41 -7.57 12.08
CA TYR A 94 -15.32 -8.55 12.68
C TYR A 94 -14.93 -8.88 14.12
N VAL A 95 -13.64 -9.22 14.36
CA VAL A 95 -13.14 -9.57 15.70
C VAL A 95 -13.29 -8.40 16.68
N GLN A 96 -12.99 -7.17 16.26
CA GLN A 96 -13.17 -5.97 17.07
C GLN A 96 -14.64 -5.76 17.47
N LYS A 97 -15.57 -6.01 16.53
CA LYS A 97 -17.01 -5.94 16.79
C LYS A 97 -17.46 -6.99 17.82
N GLU A 98 -16.94 -8.21 17.74
CA GLU A 98 -17.25 -9.28 18.72
C GLU A 98 -16.67 -8.98 20.11
N ILE A 99 -15.44 -8.43 20.19
CA ILE A 99 -14.86 -7.96 21.46
C ILE A 99 -15.75 -6.88 22.08
N LYS A 100 -16.20 -5.90 21.29
CA LYS A 100 -17.06 -4.83 21.78
C LYS A 100 -18.41 -5.35 22.32
N LYS A 101 -19.01 -6.35 21.68
CA LYS A 101 -20.25 -7.00 22.19
C LYS A 101 -19.98 -7.63 23.56
N ILE A 102 -18.89 -8.40 23.68
CA ILE A 102 -18.51 -9.05 24.95
C ILE A 102 -18.32 -8.01 26.06
N GLN A 103 -17.68 -6.88 25.77
CA GLN A 103 -17.49 -5.81 26.73
C GLN A 103 -18.81 -5.19 27.20
N ILE A 104 -19.76 -5.00 26.27
CA ILE A 104 -21.12 -4.51 26.60
C ILE A 104 -21.83 -5.52 27.50
N ASP A 105 -21.78 -6.82 27.18
CA ASP A 105 -22.43 -7.85 27.98
C ASP A 105 -21.83 -7.94 29.40
N LYS A 106 -20.49 -7.89 29.52
CA LYS A 106 -19.78 -7.85 30.78
C LYS A 106 -20.20 -6.65 31.65
N TYR A 107 -20.23 -5.47 31.00
CA TYR A 107 -20.67 -4.24 31.67
C TYR A 107 -22.11 -4.35 32.17
N SER A 108 -23.02 -4.90 31.38
CA SER A 108 -24.42 -5.11 31.74
C SER A 108 -24.54 -6.06 32.96
N HIS A 109 -23.78 -7.16 32.99
CA HIS A 109 -23.73 -8.07 34.13
C HIS A 109 -23.18 -7.40 35.39
N GLN A 110 -22.09 -6.60 35.25
CA GLN A 110 -21.51 -5.85 36.37
C GLN A 110 -22.49 -4.83 36.95
N GLN A 111 -23.22 -4.08 36.09
CA GLN A 111 -24.24 -3.16 36.55
C GLN A 111 -25.39 -3.87 37.28
N THR A 112 -25.76 -5.06 36.82
CA THR A 112 -26.79 -5.87 37.49
C THR A 112 -26.30 -6.34 38.87
N ILE A 113 -25.03 -6.76 38.98
CA ILE A 113 -24.42 -7.12 40.27
C ILE A 113 -24.41 -5.91 41.20
N GLU A 114 -23.99 -4.75 40.73
CA GLU A 114 -23.95 -3.51 41.52
C GLU A 114 -25.35 -3.13 42.03
N MET A 115 -26.38 -3.23 41.18
CA MET A 115 -27.76 -2.98 41.57
C MET A 115 -28.21 -3.99 42.63
N LEU A 116 -27.87 -5.28 42.53
CA LEU A 116 -28.16 -6.30 43.55
C LEU A 116 -27.45 -5.98 44.88
N ASP A 117 -26.19 -5.55 44.81
CA ASP A 117 -25.37 -5.22 45.97
C ASP A 117 -25.86 -3.98 46.72
N GLN A 118 -26.37 -2.98 46.00
CA GLN A 118 -26.97 -1.76 46.60
C GLN A 118 -28.28 -2.05 47.31
N ASN A 119 -29.02 -3.10 46.91
CA ASN A 119 -30.34 -3.47 47.50
C ASN A 119 -30.27 -4.57 48.56
N LYS A 120 -29.12 -4.76 49.22
CA LYS A 120 -28.93 -5.73 50.31
C LYS A 120 -29.68 -5.36 51.62
N ALA A 121 -29.96 -4.09 51.80
CA ALA A 121 -30.62 -3.59 53.00
C ALA A 121 -32.15 -3.81 52.88
N VAL A 122 -32.60 -4.98 53.29
CA VAL A 122 -34.02 -5.33 53.34
C VAL A 122 -34.54 -5.11 54.76
N GLY A 123 -34.93 -3.88 55.06
CA GLY A 123 -35.53 -3.59 56.34
C GLY A 123 -35.91 -2.10 56.44
N GLY A 124 -37.20 -1.81 56.52
CA GLY A 124 -37.71 -0.48 56.90
C GLY A 124 -37.82 -0.40 58.41
N ALA A 125 -37.64 0.77 58.97
CA ALA A 125 -37.62 1.03 60.42
C ALA A 125 -38.91 0.59 61.17
N ASN A 126 -39.95 0.14 60.48
CA ASN A 126 -41.24 -0.22 61.03
C ASN A 126 -41.82 -1.54 60.49
N SER A 127 -41.10 -2.36 59.76
CA SER A 127 -41.56 -3.65 59.27
C SER A 127 -40.80 -4.79 60.00
N GLY A 128 -41.53 -5.62 60.70
CA GLY A 128 -40.98 -6.83 61.33
C GLY A 128 -40.30 -7.71 60.28
N LEU A 129 -39.06 -8.18 60.56
CA LEU A 129 -38.27 -8.99 59.64
C LEU A 129 -38.93 -10.38 59.51
N ASN A 130 -39.47 -10.71 58.34
CA ASN A 130 -39.95 -12.08 58.09
C ASN A 130 -38.77 -12.96 57.71
N VAL A 131 -38.32 -13.81 58.63
CA VAL A 131 -37.14 -14.67 58.50
C VAL A 131 -37.27 -15.59 57.27
N SER A 132 -38.48 -16.09 56.95
CA SER A 132 -38.71 -16.95 55.77
C SER A 132 -38.50 -16.22 54.46
N GLU A 133 -38.87 -14.94 54.36
CA GLU A 133 -38.66 -14.13 53.19
C GLU A 133 -37.20 -13.67 53.06
N LEU A 134 -36.54 -13.43 54.18
CA LEU A 134 -35.11 -13.13 54.21
C LEU A 134 -34.28 -14.30 53.62
N ILE A 135 -34.59 -15.56 54.04
CA ILE A 135 -33.92 -16.76 53.55
C ILE A 135 -34.10 -16.85 52.03
N LYS A 136 -35.34 -16.70 51.53
CA LYS A 136 -35.61 -16.70 50.05
C LYS A 136 -34.81 -15.64 49.31
N LEU A 137 -34.70 -14.43 49.87
CA LEU A 137 -33.94 -13.35 49.28
C LEU A 137 -32.45 -13.66 49.25
N VAL A 138 -31.88 -14.20 50.32
CA VAL A 138 -30.47 -14.59 50.38
C VAL A 138 -30.16 -15.71 49.38
N ASP A 139 -31.04 -16.69 49.25
CA ASP A 139 -30.89 -17.78 48.27
C ASP A 139 -30.96 -17.24 46.83
N TYR A 140 -31.92 -16.38 46.57
CA TYR A 140 -32.03 -15.71 45.24
C TYR A 140 -30.79 -14.88 44.92
N TYR A 141 -30.35 -14.05 45.89
CA TYR A 141 -29.15 -13.21 45.73
C TYR A 141 -27.92 -14.05 45.44
N LYS A 142 -27.70 -15.12 46.24
CA LYS A 142 -26.57 -16.03 46.08
C LYS A 142 -26.60 -16.70 44.68
N ALA A 143 -27.74 -17.24 44.30
CA ALA A 143 -27.91 -17.92 43.03
C ALA A 143 -27.67 -16.97 41.85
N LYS A 144 -28.30 -15.76 41.88
CA LYS A 144 -28.19 -14.80 40.79
C LYS A 144 -26.80 -14.18 40.67
N ARG A 145 -26.17 -13.91 41.85
CA ARG A 145 -24.80 -13.41 41.86
C ARG A 145 -23.83 -14.42 41.26
N THR A 146 -23.93 -15.71 41.67
CA THR A 146 -23.09 -16.77 41.14
C THR A 146 -23.29 -16.95 39.62
N GLU A 147 -24.55 -16.89 39.14
CA GLU A 147 -24.84 -16.95 37.71
C GLU A 147 -24.14 -15.81 36.93
N LEU A 148 -24.25 -14.56 37.41
CA LEU A 148 -23.67 -13.40 36.78
C LEU A 148 -22.13 -13.38 36.80
N ASP A 149 -21.53 -13.77 37.95
CA ASP A 149 -20.08 -13.89 38.07
C ASP A 149 -19.53 -14.95 37.12
N ASN A 150 -20.18 -16.13 37.02
CA ASN A 150 -19.81 -17.18 36.06
C ASN A 150 -19.97 -16.73 34.60
N ALA A 151 -21.00 -15.95 34.29
CA ALA A 151 -21.19 -15.37 32.98
C ALA A 151 -20.04 -14.39 32.62
N ILE A 152 -19.62 -13.54 33.56
CA ILE A 152 -18.48 -12.63 33.41
C ILE A 152 -17.18 -13.38 33.18
N VAL A 153 -16.93 -14.48 33.91
CA VAL A 153 -15.74 -15.32 33.70
C VAL A 153 -15.74 -15.91 32.30
N THR A 154 -16.87 -16.51 31.88
CA THR A 154 -17.01 -17.09 30.53
C THR A 154 -16.80 -16.04 29.43
N LEU A 155 -17.36 -14.82 29.58
CA LEU A 155 -17.18 -13.72 28.67
C LEU A 155 -15.70 -13.23 28.64
N SER A 156 -15.03 -13.23 29.80
CA SER A 156 -13.60 -12.83 29.88
C SER A 156 -12.69 -13.83 29.19
N GLU A 157 -12.98 -15.12 29.26
CA GLU A 157 -12.26 -16.15 28.51
C GLU A 157 -12.46 -15.99 27.00
N ARG A 158 -13.69 -15.70 26.57
CA ARG A 158 -14.00 -15.43 25.15
C ARG A 158 -13.28 -14.16 24.67
N GLU A 159 -13.27 -13.10 25.46
CA GLU A 159 -12.54 -11.85 25.15
C GLU A 159 -11.04 -12.11 24.98
N THR A 160 -10.45 -12.93 25.86
CA THR A 160 -9.03 -13.32 25.78
C THR A 160 -8.74 -14.09 24.48
N LYS A 161 -9.62 -15.02 24.08
CA LYS A 161 -9.47 -15.75 22.81
C LYS A 161 -9.54 -14.82 21.61
N TRP A 162 -10.50 -13.89 21.60
CA TRP A 162 -10.64 -12.91 20.52
C TRP A 162 -9.45 -11.94 20.45
N ASN A 163 -8.92 -11.49 21.58
CA ASN A 163 -7.72 -10.65 21.63
C ASN A 163 -6.48 -11.36 21.08
N LYS A 164 -6.30 -12.65 21.36
CA LYS A 164 -5.25 -13.48 20.74
C LYS A 164 -5.42 -13.54 19.21
N THR A 165 -6.64 -13.76 18.74
CA THR A 165 -6.96 -13.77 17.31
C THR A 165 -6.66 -12.40 16.67
N LEU A 166 -7.02 -11.31 17.33
CA LEU A 166 -6.75 -9.96 16.87
C LEU A 166 -5.23 -9.70 16.72
N THR A 167 -4.42 -10.15 17.68
CA THR A 167 -2.96 -10.06 17.63
C THR A 167 -2.40 -10.83 16.43
N VAL A 168 -2.88 -12.06 16.19
CA VAL A 168 -2.45 -12.87 15.03
C VAL A 168 -2.82 -12.21 13.70
N LEU A 169 -4.03 -11.63 13.60
CA LEU A 169 -4.48 -10.94 12.40
C LEU A 169 -3.67 -9.65 12.14
N ASN A 170 -3.38 -8.87 13.18
CA ASN A 170 -2.54 -7.68 13.08
C ASN A 170 -1.12 -8.05 12.61
N ASN A 171 -0.53 -9.11 13.16
CA ASN A 171 0.78 -9.59 12.71
C ASN A 171 0.75 -10.04 11.23
N LYS A 172 -0.31 -10.72 10.80
CA LYS A 172 -0.49 -11.07 9.38
C LYS A 172 -0.62 -9.84 8.49
N LEU A 173 -1.31 -8.80 8.96
CA LEU A 173 -1.43 -7.54 8.24
C LEU A 173 -0.06 -6.88 8.07
N VAL A 174 0.74 -6.78 9.14
CA VAL A 174 2.11 -6.23 9.10
C VAL A 174 3.00 -7.00 8.14
N ILE A 175 2.99 -8.34 8.17
CA ILE A 175 3.81 -9.17 7.26
C ILE A 175 3.38 -8.97 5.80
N ASN A 176 2.10 -8.86 5.52
CA ASN A 176 1.60 -8.67 4.16
C ASN A 176 1.85 -7.25 3.64
N THR A 177 1.70 -6.22 4.48
CA THR A 177 2.05 -4.84 4.12
C THR A 177 3.55 -4.67 3.93
N GLN A 178 4.40 -5.28 4.74
CA GLN A 178 5.87 -5.26 4.55
C GLN A 178 6.31 -5.95 3.25
N LYS A 179 5.56 -6.93 2.74
CA LYS A 179 5.82 -7.51 1.41
C LYS A 179 5.42 -6.57 0.27
N GLU A 180 4.45 -5.69 0.50
CA GLU A 180 4.04 -4.64 -0.44
C GLU A 180 4.92 -3.40 -0.35
N ASP A 181 5.51 -3.10 0.81
CA ASP A 181 6.52 -2.05 1.00
C ASP A 181 7.84 -2.28 0.22
N LYS A 182 7.96 -3.43 -0.47
CA LYS A 182 8.96 -3.62 -1.52
C LYS A 182 8.57 -2.95 -2.85
N SER A 183 7.40 -2.36 -2.95
CA SER A 183 7.08 -1.46 -4.05
C SER A 183 7.80 -0.13 -3.84
N SER A 184 8.23 0.48 -4.95
CA SER A 184 8.87 1.80 -4.94
C SER A 184 8.00 2.84 -4.22
N LYS A 185 8.66 3.86 -3.68
CA LYS A 185 7.99 5.03 -3.09
C LYS A 185 7.43 5.99 -4.14
N GLY A 186 7.98 5.91 -5.37
CA GLY A 186 7.58 6.77 -6.49
C GLY A 186 6.15 6.49 -6.96
N LYS A 187 5.39 7.57 -7.17
CA LYS A 187 4.03 7.54 -7.71
C LYS A 187 3.85 8.65 -8.73
N LEU A 188 3.06 8.37 -9.77
CA LEU A 188 2.60 9.38 -10.71
C LEU A 188 1.11 9.63 -10.48
N ILE A 189 0.76 10.90 -10.31
CA ILE A 189 -0.62 11.37 -10.18
C ILE A 189 -1.00 11.97 -11.52
N LEU A 190 -2.04 11.44 -12.15
CA LEU A 190 -2.58 11.92 -13.40
C LEU A 190 -3.97 12.48 -13.18
N GLN A 191 -4.23 13.68 -13.69
CA GLN A 191 -5.60 14.17 -13.91
C GLN A 191 -5.96 13.85 -15.35
N VAL A 192 -7.06 13.16 -15.55
CA VAL A 192 -7.49 12.72 -16.87
C VAL A 192 -8.96 13.04 -17.12
N MET A 193 -9.32 13.21 -18.39
CA MET A 193 -10.70 13.28 -18.86
C MET A 193 -10.95 12.09 -19.79
N ASN A 194 -11.90 11.25 -19.44
CA ASN A 194 -12.27 10.05 -20.20
C ASN A 194 -13.63 10.22 -20.87
N GLU A 195 -13.70 9.96 -22.17
CA GLU A 195 -14.95 10.09 -22.94
C GLU A 195 -15.82 8.84 -22.89
N ILE A 196 -15.21 7.66 -22.69
CA ILE A 196 -15.90 6.36 -22.77
C ILE A 196 -15.55 5.54 -21.53
N ALA A 197 -16.57 5.18 -20.73
CA ALA A 197 -16.35 4.33 -19.56
C ALA A 197 -15.81 2.95 -19.95
N GLY A 198 -14.77 2.48 -19.24
CA GLY A 198 -14.18 1.17 -19.50
C GLY A 198 -12.75 1.03 -19.02
N ASN A 199 -12.14 -0.07 -19.43
CA ASN A 199 -10.72 -0.33 -19.15
C ASN A 199 -9.85 0.41 -20.16
N VAL A 200 -8.93 1.21 -19.65
CA VAL A 200 -7.98 2.01 -20.41
C VAL A 200 -6.57 1.52 -20.12
N ASN A 201 -5.80 1.25 -21.17
CA ASN A 201 -4.38 0.94 -21.06
C ASN A 201 -3.57 2.23 -21.19
N LEU A 202 -2.61 2.40 -20.27
CA LEU A 202 -1.69 3.52 -20.26
C LEU A 202 -0.26 2.99 -20.41
N ASP A 203 0.50 3.61 -21.29
CA ASP A 203 1.95 3.41 -21.39
C ASP A 203 2.65 4.60 -20.75
N VAL A 204 3.61 4.31 -19.87
CA VAL A 204 4.36 5.31 -19.10
C VAL A 204 5.83 5.17 -19.42
N THR A 205 6.45 6.23 -19.92
CA THR A 205 7.89 6.27 -20.20
C THR A 205 8.52 7.45 -19.47
N TYR A 206 9.68 7.24 -18.86
CA TYR A 206 10.42 8.28 -18.16
C TYR A 206 11.90 7.90 -18.01
N ILE A 207 12.74 8.92 -17.73
CA ILE A 207 14.16 8.74 -17.44
C ILE A 207 14.40 8.80 -15.93
N THR A 208 15.23 7.88 -15.43
CA THR A 208 15.73 7.85 -14.05
C THR A 208 17.25 7.83 -14.05
N ASN A 209 17.87 8.52 -13.09
CA ASN A 209 19.32 8.46 -12.88
C ASN A 209 19.74 7.31 -11.94
N SER A 210 18.79 6.50 -11.49
CA SER A 210 19.02 5.41 -10.53
C SER A 210 19.45 4.09 -11.19
N ALA A 211 19.94 4.13 -12.42
CA ALA A 211 20.50 2.97 -13.09
C ALA A 211 21.64 3.39 -14.03
N SER A 212 22.58 2.49 -14.27
CA SER A 212 23.72 2.71 -15.17
C SER A 212 24.29 1.39 -15.65
N TRP A 213 25.06 1.42 -16.72
CA TRP A 213 25.85 0.27 -17.13
C TRP A 213 27.28 0.67 -17.47
N GLN A 214 28.19 -0.29 -17.39
CA GLN A 214 29.61 -0.11 -17.74
C GLN A 214 30.10 -1.32 -18.54
N PRO A 215 30.92 -1.08 -19.58
CA PRO A 215 31.58 -2.16 -20.31
C PRO A 215 32.67 -2.80 -19.47
N PHE A 216 32.83 -4.10 -19.63
CA PHE A 216 33.85 -4.88 -18.99
C PHE A 216 34.52 -5.80 -20.03
N TYR A 217 35.84 -5.77 -20.10
CA TYR A 217 36.61 -6.56 -21.06
C TYR A 217 37.43 -7.61 -20.35
N ASP A 218 37.37 -8.84 -20.83
CA ASP A 218 38.26 -9.93 -20.39
C ASP A 218 39.12 -10.34 -21.59
N LEU A 219 40.42 -10.08 -21.46
CA LEU A 219 41.40 -10.36 -22.50
C LEU A 219 42.21 -11.61 -22.11
N ARG A 220 42.21 -12.64 -22.95
CA ARG A 220 42.93 -13.88 -22.74
C ARG A 220 43.85 -14.17 -23.93
N ALA A 221 45.13 -14.35 -23.66
CA ALA A 221 46.12 -14.84 -24.60
C ALA A 221 46.69 -16.16 -24.06
N GLU A 222 46.72 -17.19 -24.88
CA GLU A 222 47.33 -18.49 -24.50
C GLU A 222 48.83 -18.43 -24.60
N ASN A 223 49.34 -17.72 -25.63
CA ASN A 223 50.77 -17.47 -25.84
C ASN A 223 50.99 -16.24 -26.74
N ILE A 224 52.22 -15.82 -26.93
CA ILE A 224 52.60 -14.62 -27.72
C ILE A 224 52.30 -14.71 -29.22
N ASN A 225 52.07 -15.91 -29.75
CA ASN A 225 51.79 -16.17 -31.17
C ASN A 225 50.29 -16.51 -31.41
N SER A 226 49.49 -16.62 -30.36
CA SER A 226 48.07 -16.95 -30.46
C SER A 226 47.22 -15.71 -30.58
N PRO A 227 46.05 -15.78 -31.27
CA PRO A 227 45.09 -14.71 -31.27
C PRO A 227 44.61 -14.37 -29.84
N ILE A 228 44.41 -13.10 -29.56
CA ILE A 228 43.83 -12.65 -28.29
C ILE A 228 42.33 -12.89 -28.31
N ASN A 229 41.80 -13.64 -27.33
CA ASN A 229 40.38 -13.77 -27.13
C ASN A 229 39.87 -12.59 -26.30
N LEU A 230 39.06 -11.76 -26.92
CA LEU A 230 38.39 -10.65 -26.27
C LEU A 230 36.93 -11.04 -25.92
N MET A 231 36.60 -11.08 -24.63
CA MET A 231 35.25 -11.24 -24.17
C MET A 231 34.72 -9.89 -23.69
N TYR A 232 33.67 -9.42 -24.33
CA TYR A 232 32.95 -8.21 -23.96
C TYR A 232 31.79 -8.53 -23.01
N LYS A 233 31.72 -7.87 -21.87
CA LYS A 233 30.68 -8.02 -20.85
C LYS A 233 30.16 -6.65 -20.47
N ALA A 234 28.91 -6.60 -19.99
CA ALA A 234 28.31 -5.39 -19.43
C ALA A 234 27.94 -5.63 -17.98
N LYS A 235 28.31 -4.69 -17.11
CA LYS A 235 27.84 -4.65 -15.72
C LYS A 235 26.73 -3.61 -15.63
N VAL A 236 25.50 -4.06 -15.30
CA VAL A 236 24.34 -3.21 -15.08
C VAL A 236 24.09 -3.08 -13.57
N ILE A 237 23.87 -1.85 -13.11
CA ILE A 237 23.53 -1.53 -11.72
C ILE A 237 22.22 -0.76 -11.75
N GLN A 238 21.28 -1.11 -10.86
CA GLN A 238 20.03 -0.35 -10.72
C GLN A 238 19.62 -0.27 -9.25
N SER A 239 19.13 0.90 -8.83
CA SER A 239 18.59 1.23 -7.53
C SER A 239 17.28 2.02 -7.67
N THR A 240 16.46 1.63 -8.66
CA THR A 240 15.21 2.33 -9.00
C THR A 240 14.07 2.09 -8.02
N GLY A 241 14.24 1.15 -7.07
CA GLY A 241 13.18 0.72 -6.14
C GLY A 241 12.13 -0.20 -6.77
N ILE A 242 12.20 -0.48 -8.08
CA ILE A 242 11.28 -1.37 -8.79
C ILE A 242 11.99 -2.61 -9.33
N ASP A 243 11.27 -3.73 -9.40
CA ASP A 243 11.77 -4.99 -9.94
C ASP A 243 11.77 -4.99 -11.47
N TRP A 244 12.93 -5.37 -12.06
CA TRP A 244 13.08 -5.57 -13.51
C TRP A 244 13.01 -7.07 -13.83
N LYS A 245 11.83 -7.67 -13.69
CA LYS A 245 11.60 -9.10 -13.97
C LYS A 245 11.06 -9.30 -15.38
N LYS A 246 11.75 -10.13 -16.18
CA LYS A 246 11.36 -10.45 -17.57
C LYS A 246 11.20 -9.19 -18.45
N VAL A 247 12.09 -8.23 -18.27
CA VAL A 247 12.10 -6.94 -18.95
C VAL A 247 12.98 -7.03 -20.19
N LYS A 248 12.59 -6.38 -21.29
CA LYS A 248 13.48 -6.20 -22.44
C LYS A 248 14.56 -5.18 -22.07
N LEU A 249 15.80 -5.67 -21.89
CA LEU A 249 16.94 -4.83 -21.53
C LEU A 249 17.70 -4.42 -22.79
N THR A 250 17.92 -3.13 -22.95
CA THR A 250 18.76 -2.54 -24.00
C THR A 250 19.88 -1.74 -23.34
N LEU A 251 21.11 -1.89 -23.81
CA LEU A 251 22.26 -1.11 -23.36
C LEU A 251 22.61 -0.09 -24.45
N SER A 252 22.76 1.16 -24.07
CA SER A 252 23.08 2.24 -24.99
C SER A 252 24.29 3.05 -24.51
N SER A 253 25.20 3.39 -25.40
CA SER A 253 26.30 4.33 -25.16
C SER A 253 25.90 5.79 -25.39
N GLY A 254 24.65 6.05 -25.79
CA GLY A 254 24.12 7.39 -25.96
C GLY A 254 23.96 8.14 -24.64
N ASN A 255 23.65 9.42 -24.72
CA ASN A 255 23.32 10.27 -23.58
C ASN A 255 21.86 10.68 -23.67
N PRO A 256 20.99 10.21 -22.73
CA PRO A 256 19.55 10.50 -22.77
C PRO A 256 19.23 11.97 -22.42
N ASN A 257 20.17 12.69 -21.79
CA ASN A 257 20.00 14.07 -21.33
C ASN A 257 20.65 15.10 -22.27
N GLN A 258 20.93 14.76 -23.51
CA GLN A 258 21.42 15.76 -24.46
C GLN A 258 20.30 16.76 -24.75
N ASN A 259 20.50 18.00 -24.31
CA ASN A 259 19.66 19.14 -24.72
C ASN A 259 19.76 19.33 -26.24
N ASN A 260 18.65 19.14 -26.94
CA ASN A 260 18.52 19.52 -28.36
C ASN A 260 18.37 21.03 -28.47
N VAL A 261 19.27 21.79 -27.85
CA VAL A 261 19.36 23.24 -28.07
C VAL A 261 20.13 23.45 -29.37
N ALA A 262 19.45 23.98 -30.35
CA ALA A 262 20.11 24.38 -31.61
C ALA A 262 21.25 25.37 -31.29
N PRO A 263 22.45 25.15 -31.80
CA PRO A 263 23.55 26.09 -31.56
C PRO A 263 23.19 27.48 -32.11
N LEU A 264 23.28 28.47 -31.23
CA LEU A 264 23.13 29.87 -31.66
C LEU A 264 24.34 30.22 -32.55
N LEU A 265 24.09 30.43 -33.82
CA LEU A 265 25.10 30.93 -34.74
C LEU A 265 25.44 32.38 -34.37
N GLN A 266 26.68 32.60 -33.95
CA GLN A 266 27.18 33.94 -33.70
C GLN A 266 27.54 34.59 -35.04
N ALA A 267 27.26 35.89 -35.17
CA ALA A 267 27.62 36.64 -36.36
C ALA A 267 29.15 36.67 -36.54
N TRP A 268 29.62 36.25 -37.69
CA TRP A 268 31.03 36.36 -38.09
C TRP A 268 31.26 37.69 -38.76
N PHE A 269 32.16 38.48 -38.20
CA PHE A 269 32.59 39.74 -38.82
C PHE A 269 33.95 39.53 -39.49
N LEU A 270 33.98 39.65 -40.80
CA LEU A 270 35.24 39.74 -41.57
C LEU A 270 35.93 41.07 -41.23
N ARG A 271 37.17 41.00 -40.74
CA ARG A 271 38.04 42.18 -40.61
C ARG A 271 39.04 42.12 -41.73
N TYR A 272 39.14 43.20 -42.44
CA TYR A 272 40.17 43.44 -43.46
C TYR A 272 41.43 43.93 -42.80
#